data_831b5c43b124e2148fd7e95071eda32c
#
_entry.id   831b5c43b124e2148fd7e95071eda32c
#
_cell.length_a   1.000
_cell.length_b   1.000
_cell.length_c   1.000
_cell.angle_alpha   90.00
_cell.angle_beta   90.00
_cell.angle_gamma   90.00
#
_symmetry.space_group_name_H-M   'P 1'
#
loop_
_entity.id
_entity.type
_entity.pdbx_description
1 polymer ?
#
loop_
_entity_poly.entity_id
_entity_poly.type
_entity_poly.pdbx_seq_one_letter_code
_entity_poly.pdbx_strand_id
1 'polypeptide(L)'
;MNMHPHGSGCGHSCCLRVQNLNIQIGDQRILNNINLHVHCGELIALIGPNGAGKSTLIKAILGQEEYAGVISFSVPGQRNRKAKIGYVPQSPTFDPGDPMSVADLFSCCMSKRPTFLGITKKMRKIIHECLSRVHGENLIDKTVGSLSGGELQRVLLALALEPLPNILILDEPLSGVDVEGITSLMDMLDEIRKEYDLSILMTTHDFTILSKYADQVVLIDREILCRGTAEEVLSSPEFLRVFHRNGGAI
;
A
#
# COMPACT_ATOMS: atom_id res chain seq x y z
N MET A 1 8.47 27.65 -13.21
CA MET A 1 9.92 27.41 -13.25
C MET A 1 10.45 27.66 -11.85
N ASN A 2 10.37 26.67 -10.98
CA ASN A 2 11.07 26.65 -9.71
C ASN A 2 11.49 25.19 -9.49
N MET A 3 12.73 24.94 -9.83
CA MET A 3 13.45 23.71 -9.52
C MET A 3 13.56 23.60 -7.99
N HIS A 4 12.95 22.58 -7.39
CA HIS A 4 13.35 22.14 -6.05
C HIS A 4 14.62 21.30 -6.21
N PRO A 5 15.69 21.61 -5.48
CA PRO A 5 16.93 20.85 -5.56
C PRO A 5 16.71 19.47 -4.94
N HIS A 6 17.01 18.43 -5.70
CA HIS A 6 17.29 17.11 -5.18
C HIS A 6 18.43 17.20 -4.17
N GLY A 7 18.21 16.69 -2.96
CA GLY A 7 19.30 16.38 -2.05
C GLY A 7 19.35 17.27 -0.81
N SER A 8 18.70 16.80 0.19
CA SER A 8 19.26 16.75 1.55
C SER A 8 18.32 15.87 2.36
N GLY A 9 18.85 14.69 2.69
CA GLY A 9 18.11 13.64 3.39
C GLY A 9 17.26 14.22 4.51
N CYS A 10 15.99 13.81 4.54
CA CYS A 10 15.22 13.83 5.75
C CYS A 10 16.03 13.10 6.81
N GLY A 11 16.77 13.83 7.63
CA GLY A 11 17.52 13.25 8.73
C GLY A 11 16.60 12.37 9.56
N HIS A 12 16.59 11.06 9.30
CA HIS A 12 15.95 9.99 10.09
C HIS A 12 14.51 10.25 10.57
N SER A 13 13.70 11.02 9.85
CA SER A 13 12.28 11.18 10.17
C SER A 13 11.53 9.91 9.76
N CYS A 14 11.08 9.15 10.74
CA CYS A 14 10.31 7.93 10.56
C CYS A 14 8.84 8.31 10.30
N CYS A 15 8.28 7.98 9.13
CA CYS A 15 6.87 8.23 8.83
C CYS A 15 5.93 7.31 9.62
N LEU A 16 6.30 6.03 9.80
CA LEU A 16 5.60 5.05 10.60
C LEU A 16 6.59 4.36 11.54
N ARG A 17 6.23 4.29 12.81
CA ARG A 17 6.97 3.53 13.83
C ARG A 17 6.01 2.61 14.57
N VAL A 18 6.32 1.31 14.55
CA VAL A 18 5.66 0.27 15.32
C VAL A 18 6.67 -0.24 16.33
N GLN A 19 6.30 -0.30 17.63
CA GLN A 19 7.18 -0.72 18.72
C GLN A 19 6.47 -1.73 19.63
N ASN A 20 7.13 -2.88 19.83
CA ASN A 20 6.69 -3.96 20.73
C ASN A 20 5.21 -4.34 20.46
N LEU A 21 4.79 -4.35 19.20
CA LEU A 21 3.41 -4.66 18.86
C LEU A 21 3.12 -6.13 19.07
N ASN A 22 2.07 -6.41 19.82
CA ASN A 22 1.56 -7.75 20.06
C ASN A 22 0.07 -7.78 19.75
N ILE A 23 -0.38 -8.81 19.05
CA ILE A 23 -1.79 -9.03 18.74
C ILE A 23 -2.18 -10.44 19.10
N GLN A 24 -3.27 -10.57 19.86
CA GLN A 24 -3.86 -11.83 20.25
C GLN A 24 -5.34 -11.82 19.87
N ILE A 25 -5.79 -12.86 19.19
CA ILE A 25 -7.21 -13.06 18.81
C ILE A 25 -7.68 -14.35 19.49
N GLY A 26 -8.59 -14.21 20.47
CA GLY A 26 -8.92 -15.32 21.37
C GLY A 26 -7.69 -15.81 22.10
N ASP A 27 -7.43 -17.12 22.06
CA ASP A 27 -6.26 -17.74 22.69
C ASP A 27 -5.03 -17.79 21.76
N GLN A 28 -5.15 -17.33 20.52
CA GLN A 28 -4.06 -17.39 19.55
C GLN A 28 -3.28 -16.07 19.50
N ARG A 29 -1.97 -16.15 19.69
CA ARG A 29 -1.06 -15.05 19.44
C ARG A 29 -0.78 -14.99 17.93
N ILE A 30 -1.25 -13.92 17.30
CA ILE A 30 -1.10 -13.68 15.86
C ILE A 30 0.21 -12.96 15.55
N LEU A 31 0.53 -11.92 16.34
CA LEU A 31 1.78 -11.19 16.21
C LEU A 31 2.46 -11.06 17.57
N ASN A 32 3.79 -11.17 17.57
CA ASN A 32 4.62 -11.14 18.76
C ASN A 32 5.78 -10.16 18.58
N ASN A 33 5.82 -9.14 19.44
CA ASN A 33 6.93 -8.18 19.53
C ASN A 33 7.39 -7.57 18.19
N ILE A 34 6.44 -7.14 17.37
CA ILE A 34 6.74 -6.52 16.08
C ILE A 34 7.34 -5.14 16.29
N ASN A 35 8.50 -4.90 15.71
CA ASN A 35 9.20 -3.63 15.68
C ASN A 35 9.53 -3.25 14.24
N LEU A 36 8.79 -2.29 13.66
CA LEU A 36 8.90 -1.87 12.27
C LEU A 36 9.03 -0.34 12.19
N HIS A 37 9.93 0.12 11.36
CA HIS A 37 10.10 1.54 11.05
C HIS A 37 10.04 1.71 9.54
N VAL A 38 9.24 2.67 9.07
CA VAL A 38 9.18 3.10 7.66
C VAL A 38 9.64 4.54 7.61
N HIS A 39 10.73 4.80 6.89
CA HIS A 39 11.25 6.15 6.72
C HIS A 39 10.53 6.88 5.59
N CYS A 40 10.64 8.20 5.56
CA CYS A 40 10.02 9.00 4.51
C CYS A 40 10.61 8.66 3.15
N GLY A 41 9.75 8.54 2.14
CA GLY A 41 10.13 8.18 0.78
C GLY A 41 10.58 6.72 0.60
N GLU A 42 10.54 5.87 1.63
CA GLU A 42 10.97 4.48 1.60
C GLU A 42 9.84 3.55 1.14
N LEU A 43 10.15 2.56 0.30
CA LEU A 43 9.29 1.44 -0.03
C LEU A 43 9.75 0.20 0.74
N ILE A 44 8.94 -0.23 1.70
CA ILE A 44 9.14 -1.47 2.44
C ILE A 44 8.21 -2.55 1.91
N ALA A 45 8.78 -3.68 1.51
CA ALA A 45 8.05 -4.88 1.16
C ALA A 45 7.96 -5.83 2.36
N LEU A 46 6.75 -6.12 2.81
CA LEU A 46 6.46 -7.08 3.87
C LEU A 46 6.12 -8.43 3.24
N ILE A 47 6.99 -9.42 3.41
CA ILE A 47 6.83 -10.76 2.87
C ILE A 47 6.64 -11.79 3.98
N GLY A 48 6.07 -12.94 3.64
CA GLY A 48 5.86 -14.04 4.58
C GLY A 48 4.76 -14.98 4.10
N PRO A 49 4.64 -16.15 4.69
CA PRO A 49 3.64 -17.14 4.29
C PRO A 49 2.21 -16.68 4.56
N ASN A 50 1.24 -17.42 4.03
CA ASN A 50 -0.16 -17.21 4.37
C ASN A 50 -0.36 -17.47 5.87
N GLY A 51 -1.08 -16.59 6.55
CA GLY A 51 -1.28 -16.67 8.01
C GLY A 51 -0.11 -16.12 8.85
N ALA A 52 0.93 -15.55 8.25
CA ALA A 52 2.07 -14.95 8.96
C ALA A 52 1.71 -13.69 9.79
N GLY A 53 0.51 -13.12 9.58
CA GLY A 53 0.05 -11.93 10.28
C GLY A 53 0.22 -10.62 9.48
N LYS A 54 0.58 -10.66 8.19
CA LYS A 54 0.77 -9.47 7.34
C LYS A 54 -0.45 -8.54 7.35
N SER A 55 -1.62 -9.05 6.94
CA SER A 55 -2.85 -8.26 6.89
C SER A 55 -3.35 -7.87 8.29
N THR A 56 -3.05 -8.68 9.33
CA THR A 56 -3.35 -8.33 10.73
C THR A 56 -2.49 -7.13 11.18
N LEU A 57 -1.22 -7.10 10.81
CA LEU A 57 -0.34 -5.95 11.07
C LEU A 57 -0.87 -4.69 10.38
N ILE A 58 -1.27 -4.79 9.09
CA ILE A 58 -1.88 -3.69 8.34
C ILE A 58 -3.14 -3.20 9.05
N LYS A 59 -4.06 -4.10 9.44
CA LYS A 59 -5.29 -3.72 10.17
C LYS A 59 -5.00 -3.00 11.49
N ALA A 60 -3.98 -3.43 12.24
CA ALA A 60 -3.55 -2.74 13.46
C ALA A 60 -3.01 -1.34 13.16
N ILE A 61 -2.19 -1.18 12.10
CA ILE A 61 -1.68 0.13 11.66
C ILE A 61 -2.82 1.06 11.25
N LEU A 62 -3.88 0.52 10.64
CA LEU A 62 -5.09 1.26 10.25
C LEU A 62 -6.05 1.53 11.43
N GLY A 63 -5.75 0.99 12.64
CA GLY A 63 -6.61 1.12 13.81
C GLY A 63 -7.88 0.27 13.75
N GLN A 64 -7.88 -0.81 12.96
CA GLN A 64 -9.00 -1.75 12.77
C GLN A 64 -8.85 -3.02 13.61
N GLU A 65 -7.76 -3.17 14.35
CA GLU A 65 -7.47 -4.33 15.18
C GLU A 65 -6.90 -3.88 16.53
N GLU A 66 -7.26 -4.55 17.61
CA GLU A 66 -6.72 -4.26 18.94
C GLU A 66 -5.31 -4.80 19.08
N TYR A 67 -4.44 -4.03 19.73
CA TYR A 67 -3.04 -4.40 19.92
C TYR A 67 -2.49 -3.87 21.25
N ALA A 68 -1.45 -4.51 21.76
CA ALA A 68 -0.56 -3.99 22.78
C ALA A 68 0.73 -3.49 22.12
N GLY A 69 1.31 -2.41 22.63
CA GLY A 69 2.49 -1.77 22.07
C GLY A 69 2.19 -0.33 21.61
N VAL A 70 3.01 0.20 20.72
CA VAL A 70 2.88 1.58 20.23
C VAL A 70 2.95 1.62 18.70
N ILE A 71 1.96 2.24 18.08
CA ILE A 71 2.00 2.66 16.66
C ILE A 71 1.97 4.17 16.63
N SER A 72 2.95 4.78 16.01
CA SER A 72 3.05 6.22 15.89
C SER A 72 3.40 6.64 14.46
N PHE A 73 2.82 7.77 14.05
CA PHE A 73 3.08 8.39 12.76
C PHE A 73 3.70 9.75 12.99
N SER A 74 4.67 10.11 12.17
CA SER A 74 5.25 11.44 12.17
C SER A 74 5.25 12.04 10.76
N VAL A 75 5.00 13.34 10.70
CA VAL A 75 5.07 14.10 9.45
C VAL A 75 6.27 15.02 9.56
N PRO A 76 7.26 14.93 8.67
CA PRO A 76 8.43 15.78 8.69
C PRO A 76 8.06 17.26 8.75
N GLY A 77 8.70 18.01 9.65
CA GLY A 77 8.47 19.46 9.79
C GLY A 77 7.14 19.87 10.42
N GLN A 78 6.28 18.95 10.85
CA GLN A 78 4.94 19.27 11.37
C GLN A 78 4.62 18.50 12.66
N ARG A 79 5.03 19.05 13.81
CA ARG A 79 4.91 18.39 15.13
C ARG A 79 3.48 18.03 15.59
N ASN A 80 2.42 18.60 14.98
CA ASN A 80 1.02 18.44 15.46
C ASN A 80 0.03 18.01 14.37
N ARG A 81 0.47 17.58 13.19
CA ARG A 81 -0.44 17.09 12.15
C ARG A 81 -0.57 15.57 12.23
N LYS A 82 -1.82 15.09 12.18
CA LYS A 82 -2.11 13.67 11.98
C LYS A 82 -1.62 13.26 10.60
N ALA A 83 -0.83 12.19 10.52
CA ALA A 83 -0.43 11.62 9.25
C ALA A 83 -1.67 11.15 8.48
N LYS A 84 -1.69 11.38 7.18
CA LYS A 84 -2.70 10.84 6.29
C LYS A 84 -2.21 9.49 5.78
N ILE A 85 -3.08 8.50 5.82
CA ILE A 85 -2.79 7.15 5.36
C ILE A 85 -3.67 6.88 4.14
N GLY A 86 -3.04 6.51 3.02
CA GLY A 86 -3.72 5.90 1.89
C GLY A 86 -3.72 4.38 2.08
N TYR A 87 -4.81 3.71 1.73
CA TYR A 87 -4.90 2.26 1.84
C TYR A 87 -5.55 1.64 0.61
N VAL A 88 -4.90 0.65 0.04
CA VAL A 88 -5.44 -0.21 -1.01
C VAL A 88 -5.57 -1.62 -0.44
N PRO A 89 -6.80 -2.11 -0.26
CA PRO A 89 -7.05 -3.45 0.26
C PRO A 89 -6.75 -4.53 -0.78
N GLN A 90 -6.51 -5.75 -0.29
CA GLN A 90 -6.41 -6.93 -1.14
C GLN A 90 -7.71 -7.14 -1.92
N SER A 91 -7.63 -7.10 -3.24
CA SER A 91 -8.68 -7.49 -4.22
C SER A 91 -10.12 -7.24 -3.78
N PRO A 92 -10.59 -5.98 -3.70
CA PRO A 92 -12.02 -5.75 -3.53
C PRO A 92 -12.75 -6.32 -4.73
N THR A 93 -13.73 -7.18 -4.47
CA THR A 93 -14.57 -7.77 -5.52
C THR A 93 -15.75 -6.85 -5.83
N PHE A 94 -15.90 -6.50 -7.10
CA PHE A 94 -17.09 -5.82 -7.62
C PHE A 94 -17.89 -6.81 -8.47
N ASP A 95 -19.21 -6.75 -8.37
CA ASP A 95 -20.07 -7.56 -9.22
C ASP A 95 -19.90 -7.08 -10.70
N PRO A 96 -19.59 -7.97 -11.66
CA PRO A 96 -19.52 -7.61 -13.07
C PRO A 96 -20.81 -6.99 -13.61
N GLY A 97 -21.96 -7.26 -12.97
CA GLY A 97 -23.26 -6.70 -13.31
C GLY A 97 -23.55 -5.33 -12.66
N ASP A 98 -22.67 -4.84 -11.77
CA ASP A 98 -22.88 -3.56 -11.11
C ASP A 98 -22.74 -2.40 -12.12
N PRO A 99 -23.77 -1.55 -12.28
CA PRO A 99 -23.71 -0.42 -13.22
C PRO A 99 -22.85 0.74 -12.72
N MET A 100 -22.23 0.64 -11.53
CA MET A 100 -21.42 1.69 -10.93
C MET A 100 -20.24 2.05 -11.84
N SER A 101 -20.15 3.31 -12.25
CA SER A 101 -18.98 3.82 -12.97
C SER A 101 -17.82 4.15 -12.03
N VAL A 102 -16.61 4.25 -12.56
CA VAL A 102 -15.44 4.74 -11.80
C VAL A 102 -15.72 6.14 -11.25
N ALA A 103 -16.38 7.01 -12.03
CA ALA A 103 -16.76 8.34 -11.56
C ALA A 103 -17.74 8.30 -10.38
N ASP A 104 -18.69 7.34 -10.37
CA ASP A 104 -19.61 7.16 -9.25
C ASP A 104 -18.87 6.67 -8.01
N LEU A 105 -17.95 5.71 -8.15
CA LEU A 105 -17.10 5.21 -7.06
C LEU A 105 -16.34 6.36 -6.40
N PHE A 106 -15.65 7.20 -7.16
CA PHE A 106 -14.96 8.37 -6.64
C PHE A 106 -15.91 9.35 -5.95
N SER A 107 -17.08 9.59 -6.55
CA SER A 107 -18.10 10.49 -5.96
C SER A 107 -18.59 9.97 -4.61
N CYS A 108 -18.80 8.66 -4.47
CA CYS A 108 -19.18 8.03 -3.20
C CYS A 108 -18.10 8.19 -2.13
N CYS A 109 -16.82 8.03 -2.50
CA CYS A 109 -15.71 8.09 -1.57
C CYS A 109 -15.34 9.53 -1.17
N MET A 110 -15.48 10.50 -2.08
CA MET A 110 -14.96 11.86 -1.89
C MET A 110 -16.04 12.90 -1.57
N SER A 111 -17.32 12.58 -1.80
CA SER A 111 -18.42 13.54 -1.66
C SER A 111 -19.47 13.04 -0.67
N LYS A 112 -20.02 13.98 0.10
CA LYS A 112 -21.23 13.73 0.91
C LYS A 112 -22.52 13.88 0.09
N ARG A 113 -22.42 14.30 -1.18
CA ARG A 113 -23.57 14.51 -2.06
C ARG A 113 -24.06 13.16 -2.60
N PRO A 114 -25.36 12.87 -2.52
CA PRO A 114 -25.91 11.64 -3.09
C PRO A 114 -25.63 11.52 -4.59
N THR A 115 -25.22 10.34 -5.05
CA THR A 115 -24.81 10.09 -6.45
C THR A 115 -25.97 10.23 -7.45
N PHE A 116 -27.23 9.96 -7.03
CA PHE A 116 -28.40 10.12 -7.88
C PHE A 116 -28.63 11.58 -8.37
N LEU A 117 -27.99 12.58 -7.74
CA LEU A 117 -27.99 13.97 -8.18
C LEU A 117 -26.97 14.25 -9.29
N GLY A 118 -26.29 13.20 -9.77
CA GLY A 118 -25.26 13.28 -10.78
C GLY A 118 -23.95 13.91 -10.31
N ILE A 119 -22.91 13.71 -11.11
CA ILE A 119 -21.57 14.19 -10.84
C ILE A 119 -21.40 15.59 -11.38
N THR A 120 -20.99 16.54 -10.55
CA THR A 120 -20.77 17.92 -10.99
C THR A 120 -19.54 18.03 -11.91
N LYS A 121 -19.51 19.03 -12.80
CA LYS A 121 -18.33 19.31 -13.65
C LYS A 121 -17.06 19.49 -12.81
N LYS A 122 -17.17 20.13 -11.65
CA LYS A 122 -16.05 20.32 -10.71
C LYS A 122 -15.53 18.98 -10.18
N MET A 123 -16.42 18.08 -9.74
CA MET A 123 -16.06 16.76 -9.24
C MET A 123 -15.41 15.92 -10.35
N ARG A 124 -16.00 15.92 -11.55
CA ARG A 124 -15.45 15.20 -12.70
C ARG A 124 -14.01 15.65 -13.04
N LYS A 125 -13.72 16.96 -12.94
CA LYS A 125 -12.36 17.48 -13.11
C LYS A 125 -11.41 16.94 -12.05
N ILE A 126 -11.82 16.93 -10.77
CA ILE A 126 -11.02 16.37 -9.67
C ILE A 126 -10.74 14.87 -9.92
N ILE A 127 -11.77 14.11 -10.28
CA ILE A 127 -11.62 12.67 -10.58
C ILE A 127 -10.63 12.46 -11.73
N HIS A 128 -10.73 13.25 -12.80
CA HIS A 128 -9.79 13.18 -13.92
C HIS A 128 -8.36 13.48 -13.46
N GLU A 129 -8.15 14.49 -12.60
CA GLU A 129 -6.84 14.83 -12.03
C GLU A 129 -6.30 13.69 -11.13
N CYS A 130 -7.16 13.00 -10.37
CA CYS A 130 -6.77 11.82 -9.58
C CYS A 130 -6.34 10.66 -10.48
N LEU A 131 -7.13 10.37 -11.51
CA LEU A 131 -6.85 9.28 -12.45
C LEU A 131 -5.61 9.56 -13.31
N SER A 132 -5.31 10.82 -13.63
CA SER A 132 -4.12 11.18 -14.41
C SER A 132 -2.81 10.84 -13.69
N ARG A 133 -2.80 10.90 -12.35
CA ARG A 133 -1.62 10.51 -11.55
C ARG A 133 -1.24 9.03 -11.70
N VAL A 134 -2.20 8.20 -12.11
CA VAL A 134 -2.03 6.76 -12.27
C VAL A 134 -2.18 6.30 -13.73
N HIS A 135 -2.14 7.23 -14.69
CA HIS A 135 -2.31 6.98 -16.13
C HIS A 135 -3.64 6.25 -16.44
N GLY A 136 -4.70 6.65 -15.74
CA GLY A 136 -6.03 6.01 -15.81
C GLY A 136 -7.16 6.93 -16.27
N GLU A 137 -6.87 8.05 -16.97
CA GLU A 137 -7.86 9.06 -17.37
C GLU A 137 -9.01 8.48 -18.21
N ASN A 138 -8.69 7.49 -19.05
CA ASN A 138 -9.64 6.79 -19.92
C ASN A 138 -10.61 5.87 -19.13
N LEU A 139 -10.38 5.66 -17.83
CA LEU A 139 -11.19 4.76 -17.01
C LEU A 139 -12.42 5.44 -16.42
N ILE A 140 -12.49 6.78 -16.41
CA ILE A 140 -13.49 7.56 -15.67
C ILE A 140 -14.95 7.15 -15.93
N ASP A 141 -15.25 6.75 -17.16
CA ASP A 141 -16.61 6.37 -17.58
C ASP A 141 -16.83 4.85 -17.66
N LYS A 142 -15.80 4.04 -17.41
CA LYS A 142 -15.95 2.58 -17.36
C LYS A 142 -16.73 2.15 -16.12
N THR A 143 -17.48 1.06 -16.24
CA THR A 143 -18.07 0.39 -15.08
C THR A 143 -16.99 -0.34 -14.31
N VAL A 144 -17.03 -0.27 -12.98
CA VAL A 144 -16.01 -0.86 -12.11
C VAL A 144 -15.90 -2.38 -12.31
N GLY A 145 -17.05 -3.05 -12.49
CA GLY A 145 -17.09 -4.49 -12.74
C GLY A 145 -16.51 -4.94 -14.09
N SER A 146 -16.30 -4.00 -15.04
CA SER A 146 -15.70 -4.30 -16.36
C SER A 146 -14.20 -4.05 -16.44
N LEU A 147 -13.58 -3.54 -15.37
CA LEU A 147 -12.16 -3.25 -15.33
C LEU A 147 -11.32 -4.53 -15.31
N SER A 148 -10.19 -4.52 -16.00
CA SER A 148 -9.16 -5.53 -15.79
C SER A 148 -8.53 -5.38 -14.41
N GLY A 149 -7.82 -6.41 -13.92
CA GLY A 149 -7.15 -6.35 -12.61
C GLY A 149 -6.22 -5.15 -12.48
N GLY A 150 -5.39 -4.89 -13.50
CA GLY A 150 -4.50 -3.72 -13.51
C GLY A 150 -5.22 -2.37 -13.57
N GLU A 151 -6.33 -2.27 -14.34
CA GLU A 151 -7.15 -1.06 -14.38
C GLU A 151 -7.82 -0.79 -13.03
N LEU A 152 -8.35 -1.83 -12.38
CA LEU A 152 -8.94 -1.73 -11.05
C LEU A 152 -7.89 -1.27 -10.02
N GLN A 153 -6.69 -1.84 -10.05
CA GLN A 153 -5.61 -1.42 -9.17
C GLN A 153 -5.23 0.06 -9.35
N ARG A 154 -5.17 0.55 -10.60
CA ARG A 154 -4.95 1.98 -10.88
C ARG A 154 -6.06 2.85 -10.28
N VAL A 155 -7.32 2.46 -10.42
CA VAL A 155 -8.47 3.18 -9.85
C VAL A 155 -8.39 3.23 -8.33
N LEU A 156 -8.08 2.10 -7.68
CA LEU A 156 -7.95 2.02 -6.21
C LEU A 156 -6.76 2.85 -5.71
N LEU A 157 -5.64 2.83 -6.42
CA LEU A 157 -4.49 3.67 -6.12
C LEU A 157 -4.82 5.16 -6.24
N ALA A 158 -5.51 5.57 -7.31
CA ALA A 158 -5.94 6.95 -7.49
C ALA A 158 -6.83 7.43 -6.32
N LEU A 159 -7.73 6.57 -5.83
CA LEU A 159 -8.55 6.84 -4.64
C LEU A 159 -7.71 6.94 -3.37
N ALA A 160 -6.77 6.03 -3.16
CA ALA A 160 -5.91 6.01 -1.98
C ALA A 160 -4.92 7.19 -1.94
N LEU A 161 -4.62 7.78 -3.09
CA LEU A 161 -3.78 8.96 -3.24
C LEU A 161 -4.53 10.29 -3.06
N GLU A 162 -5.85 10.26 -2.84
CA GLU A 162 -6.65 11.48 -2.65
C GLU A 162 -7.40 11.48 -1.29
N PRO A 163 -7.08 12.41 -0.39
CA PRO A 163 -6.03 13.42 -0.48
C PRO A 163 -4.65 12.81 -0.35
N LEU A 164 -3.63 13.40 -0.99
CA LEU A 164 -2.26 12.86 -1.00
C LEU A 164 -1.81 12.46 0.41
N PRO A 165 -1.49 11.17 0.63
CA PRO A 165 -1.14 10.64 1.94
C PRO A 165 0.35 10.87 2.27
N ASN A 166 0.73 10.68 3.54
CA ASN A 166 2.12 10.64 3.97
C ASN A 166 2.70 9.22 3.84
N ILE A 167 1.84 8.22 4.00
CA ILE A 167 2.17 6.81 3.81
C ILE A 167 1.05 6.12 3.05
N LEU A 168 1.42 5.31 2.08
CA LEU A 168 0.53 4.45 1.31
C LEU A 168 0.75 3.00 1.76
N ILE A 169 -0.33 2.35 2.15
CA ILE A 169 -0.33 0.94 2.55
C ILE A 169 -1.05 0.14 1.46
N LEU A 170 -0.36 -0.87 0.93
CA LEU A 170 -0.82 -1.71 -0.17
C LEU A 170 -0.86 -3.17 0.29
N ASP A 171 -2.05 -3.74 0.39
CA ASP A 171 -2.21 -5.15 0.77
C ASP A 171 -2.36 -6.00 -0.49
N GLU A 172 -1.29 -6.68 -0.91
CA GLU A 172 -1.20 -7.51 -2.13
C GLU A 172 -1.69 -6.80 -3.41
N PRO A 173 -1.15 -5.61 -3.75
CA PRO A 173 -1.67 -4.79 -4.86
C PRO A 173 -1.45 -5.40 -6.24
N LEU A 174 -0.68 -6.46 -6.35
CA LEU A 174 -0.34 -7.13 -7.61
C LEU A 174 -1.22 -8.34 -7.90
N SER A 175 -2.12 -8.69 -6.98
CA SER A 175 -3.01 -9.81 -7.12
C SER A 175 -3.99 -9.59 -8.29
N GLY A 176 -4.03 -10.53 -9.24
CA GLY A 176 -4.90 -10.45 -10.42
C GLY A 176 -4.40 -9.52 -11.53
N VAL A 177 -3.17 -9.04 -11.44
CA VAL A 177 -2.49 -8.25 -12.48
C VAL A 177 -1.58 -9.18 -13.29
N ASP A 178 -1.57 -9.04 -14.60
CA ASP A 178 -0.68 -9.80 -15.49
C ASP A 178 0.78 -9.29 -15.41
N VAL A 179 1.72 -10.07 -15.91
CA VAL A 179 3.16 -9.79 -15.75
C VAL A 179 3.58 -8.42 -16.31
N GLU A 180 3.03 -8.04 -17.47
CA GLU A 180 3.32 -6.71 -18.06
C GLU A 180 2.71 -5.59 -17.23
N GLY A 181 1.48 -5.80 -16.73
CA GLY A 181 0.79 -4.87 -15.85
C GLY A 181 1.51 -4.67 -14.51
N ILE A 182 2.10 -5.72 -13.93
CA ILE A 182 2.90 -5.64 -12.70
C ILE A 182 4.04 -4.64 -12.86
N THR A 183 4.84 -4.78 -13.93
CA THR A 183 5.97 -3.87 -14.17
C THR A 183 5.49 -2.44 -14.34
N SER A 184 4.46 -2.22 -15.17
CA SER A 184 3.87 -0.89 -15.41
C SER A 184 3.30 -0.25 -14.14
N LEU A 185 2.66 -1.05 -13.28
CA LEU A 185 2.10 -0.59 -12.00
C LEU A 185 3.21 -0.19 -11.02
N MET A 186 4.27 -1.00 -10.94
CA MET A 186 5.38 -0.74 -10.03
C MET A 186 6.25 0.44 -10.48
N ASP A 187 6.51 0.60 -11.78
CA ASP A 187 7.22 1.77 -12.32
C ASP A 187 6.42 3.05 -12.00
N MET A 188 5.11 3.06 -12.23
CA MET A 188 4.23 4.18 -11.88
C MET A 188 4.24 4.48 -10.36
N LEU A 189 4.19 3.46 -9.51
CA LEU A 189 4.27 3.64 -8.05
C LEU A 189 5.60 4.25 -7.62
N ASP A 190 6.70 3.83 -8.24
CA ASP A 190 8.02 4.35 -7.95
C ASP A 190 8.18 5.82 -8.42
N GLU A 191 7.58 6.19 -9.56
CA GLU A 191 7.49 7.58 -10.01
C GLU A 191 6.72 8.45 -9.03
N ILE A 192 5.51 8.03 -8.62
CA ILE A 192 4.67 8.75 -7.64
C ILE A 192 5.40 8.87 -6.31
N ARG A 193 6.04 7.80 -5.85
CA ARG A 193 6.82 7.79 -4.60
C ARG A 193 7.91 8.85 -4.61
N LYS A 194 8.67 8.93 -5.70
CA LYS A 194 9.77 9.89 -5.86
C LYS A 194 9.27 11.34 -6.03
N GLU A 195 8.18 11.53 -6.76
CA GLU A 195 7.61 12.86 -7.00
C GLU A 195 7.07 13.49 -5.71
N TYR A 196 6.42 12.69 -4.87
CA TYR A 196 5.71 13.18 -3.68
C TYR A 196 6.40 12.88 -2.35
N ASP A 197 7.62 12.30 -2.34
CA ASP A 197 8.33 11.82 -1.14
C ASP A 197 7.43 10.87 -0.31
N LEU A 198 6.69 10.00 -1.00
CA LEU A 198 5.67 9.14 -0.44
C LEU A 198 6.29 7.87 0.14
N SER A 199 6.01 7.58 1.40
CA SER A 199 6.41 6.29 1.99
C SER A 199 5.42 5.20 1.60
N ILE A 200 5.90 3.99 1.30
CA ILE A 200 5.06 2.85 0.92
C ILE A 200 5.37 1.65 1.80
N LEU A 201 4.33 1.06 2.38
CA LEU A 201 4.36 -0.27 3.01
C LEU A 201 3.51 -1.21 2.17
N MET A 202 4.12 -2.22 1.55
CA MET A 202 3.44 -3.13 0.64
C MET A 202 3.59 -4.57 1.08
N THR A 203 2.50 -5.35 1.11
CA THR A 203 2.60 -6.81 1.18
C THR A 203 2.66 -7.38 -0.23
N THR A 204 3.47 -8.41 -0.43
CA THR A 204 3.53 -9.11 -1.72
C THR A 204 3.96 -10.57 -1.55
N HIS A 205 3.54 -11.40 -2.49
CA HIS A 205 4.03 -12.76 -2.71
C HIS A 205 4.92 -12.87 -3.96
N ASP A 206 5.04 -11.79 -4.72
CA ASP A 206 5.91 -11.73 -5.89
C ASP A 206 7.30 -11.23 -5.48
N PHE A 207 8.26 -12.12 -5.47
CA PHE A 207 9.64 -11.82 -5.08
C PHE A 207 10.45 -11.19 -6.22
N THR A 208 9.97 -11.29 -7.48
CA THR A 208 10.70 -10.80 -8.66
C THR A 208 10.84 -9.28 -8.68
N ILE A 209 9.88 -8.57 -8.10
CA ILE A 209 9.86 -7.11 -8.04
C ILE A 209 10.76 -6.53 -6.93
N LEU A 210 11.09 -7.32 -5.90
CA LEU A 210 11.72 -6.82 -4.68
C LEU A 210 13.06 -6.16 -4.95
N SER A 211 13.91 -6.80 -5.75
CA SER A 211 15.27 -6.31 -6.03
C SER A 211 15.29 -4.99 -6.80
N LYS A 212 14.23 -4.69 -7.56
CA LYS A 212 14.15 -3.46 -8.37
C LYS A 212 13.52 -2.30 -7.60
N TYR A 213 12.51 -2.57 -6.75
CA TYR A 213 11.65 -1.50 -6.23
C TYR A 213 11.71 -1.33 -4.71
N ALA A 214 12.00 -2.40 -3.94
CA ALA A 214 12.00 -2.30 -2.49
C ALA A 214 13.33 -1.77 -1.96
N ASP A 215 13.27 -0.71 -1.14
CA ASP A 215 14.44 -0.23 -0.41
C ASP A 215 14.76 -1.16 0.75
N GLN A 216 13.73 -1.76 1.37
CA GLN A 216 13.88 -2.75 2.42
C GLN A 216 12.83 -3.86 2.27
N VAL A 217 13.23 -5.08 2.55
CA VAL A 217 12.35 -6.25 2.64
C VAL A 217 12.31 -6.72 4.09
N VAL A 218 11.13 -7.03 4.58
CA VAL A 218 10.89 -7.53 5.94
C VAL A 218 10.18 -8.87 5.84
N LEU A 219 10.83 -9.92 6.32
CA LEU A 219 10.23 -11.25 6.43
C LEU A 219 9.52 -11.40 7.77
N ILE A 220 8.22 -11.68 7.73
CA ILE A 220 7.40 -11.89 8.91
C ILE A 220 6.81 -13.32 8.92
N ASP A 221 6.84 -13.95 10.09
CA ASP A 221 6.05 -15.13 10.44
C ASP A 221 5.73 -15.05 11.94
N ARG A 222 4.64 -14.37 12.27
CA ARG A 222 4.19 -13.95 13.61
C ARG A 222 5.15 -13.03 14.35
N GLU A 223 6.39 -13.00 13.98
CA GLU A 223 7.45 -12.08 14.41
C GLU A 223 8.28 -11.67 13.18
N ILE A 224 9.06 -10.61 13.30
CA ILE A 224 10.01 -10.25 12.22
C ILE A 224 11.20 -11.19 12.35
N LEU A 225 11.39 -12.05 11.34
CA LEU A 225 12.47 -13.03 11.31
C LEU A 225 13.79 -12.43 10.82
N CYS A 226 13.72 -11.64 9.73
CA CYS A 226 14.86 -10.89 9.23
C CYS A 226 14.39 -9.68 8.41
N ARG A 227 15.29 -8.76 8.19
CA ARG A 227 15.08 -7.57 7.37
C ARG A 227 16.41 -7.14 6.73
N GLY A 228 16.34 -6.54 5.55
CA GLY A 228 17.50 -6.07 4.81
C GLY A 228 17.15 -5.76 3.37
N THR A 229 18.13 -5.77 2.49
CA THR A 229 17.91 -5.73 1.05
C THR A 229 17.20 -6.99 0.56
N ALA A 230 16.63 -6.95 -0.66
CA ALA A 230 15.98 -8.12 -1.24
C ALA A 230 16.95 -9.33 -1.31
N GLU A 231 18.21 -9.10 -1.71
CA GLU A 231 19.22 -10.15 -1.82
C GLU A 231 19.53 -10.78 -0.46
N GLU A 232 19.74 -9.95 0.59
CA GLU A 232 20.01 -10.43 1.95
C GLU A 232 18.88 -11.27 2.50
N VAL A 233 17.64 -10.82 2.34
CA VAL A 233 16.47 -11.52 2.88
C VAL A 233 16.15 -12.79 2.11
N LEU A 234 16.16 -12.76 0.76
CA LEU A 234 15.82 -13.92 -0.06
C LEU A 234 16.89 -15.04 0.03
N SER A 235 18.15 -14.69 0.35
CA SER A 235 19.22 -15.67 0.59
C SER A 235 19.32 -16.12 2.06
N SER A 236 18.53 -15.55 2.97
CA SER A 236 18.63 -15.83 4.40
C SER A 236 18.16 -17.26 4.76
N PRO A 237 18.78 -17.90 5.77
CA PRO A 237 18.29 -19.18 6.28
C PRO A 237 16.84 -19.15 6.75
N GLU A 238 16.38 -18.02 7.28
CA GLU A 238 15.02 -17.78 7.73
C GLU A 238 14.02 -17.88 6.57
N PHE A 239 14.32 -17.24 5.44
CA PHE A 239 13.51 -17.29 4.24
C PHE A 239 13.40 -18.73 3.70
N LEU A 240 14.54 -19.40 3.55
CA LEU A 240 14.57 -20.79 3.09
C LEU A 240 13.77 -21.71 4.02
N ARG A 241 13.91 -21.56 5.34
CA ARG A 241 13.17 -22.36 6.33
C ARG A 241 11.66 -22.16 6.23
N VAL A 242 11.22 -20.92 6.03
CA VAL A 242 9.79 -20.58 6.00
C VAL A 242 9.13 -21.07 4.71
N PHE A 243 9.77 -20.84 3.57
CA PHE A 243 9.17 -21.17 2.27
C PHE A 243 9.40 -22.60 1.82
N HIS A 244 10.53 -23.25 2.18
CA HIS A 244 10.73 -24.69 1.91
C HIS A 244 9.86 -25.60 2.79
N ARG A 245 9.54 -25.22 4.04
CA ARG A 245 8.64 -26.01 4.90
C ARG A 245 7.21 -26.07 4.36
N ASN A 246 6.78 -25.10 3.60
CA ASN A 246 5.40 -24.98 3.10
C ASN A 246 5.19 -25.54 1.69
N GLY A 247 6.16 -26.28 1.12
CA GLY A 247 6.01 -27.00 -0.14
C GLY A 247 5.78 -26.10 -1.37
N GLY A 248 6.10 -24.82 -1.28
CA GLY A 248 6.01 -23.90 -2.40
C GLY A 248 7.25 -24.05 -3.29
N ALA A 249 7.04 -24.48 -4.53
CA ALA A 249 8.04 -24.32 -5.59
C ALA A 249 8.27 -22.79 -5.79
N ILE A 250 9.55 -22.42 -5.81
CA ILE A 250 10.02 -21.09 -6.21
C ILE A 250 9.92 -20.98 -7.72
#